data_5d469ccc6c063f3404de02e4c21fa2d0
#
_entry.id   5d469ccc6c063f3404de02e4c21fa2d0
#
_cell.length_a   1.000
_cell.length_b   1.000
_cell.length_c   1.000
_cell.angle_alpha   90.00
_cell.angle_beta   90.00
_cell.angle_gamma   90.00
#
_symmetry.space_group_name_H-M   'P 1'
#
loop_
_entity.id
_entity.type
_entity.pdbx_description
1 polymer ?
#
loop_
_entity_poly.entity_id
_entity_poly.type
_entity_poly.pdbx_seq_one_letter_code
_entity_poly.pdbx_strand_id
1 'polypeptide(L)'
;MMCRLLLALPLITGFPVQADSWNFDNKIAVSKNIEASVFQHLDSSGRKNIAVSGKTLAVVWEDNRSGASQTYVAFKKLEANEFSKEQHISTGKSAFTPAILALGEDRFLAGWEQDGAVWLRTVSPTGLGPALQISQAETGQVALATTDGRNIIAVWSQRTGRFTQIVAAMIKTGARGEIISASAPKPVDPKLPVDDQSYPSVALTKKGATVAWEDRRRGHTVLLYSHAATGMTFSAPQPLNEVVQKSEQYGRGSGVTRVALSVCGNGQIAATWMDKRGYQTGYDIYSAFSRDGGASFGANELAQDAFADQYAQWHPAIAGNASGEVIVAWDDDRDGTSDIWLAWKTKRGWSANFAPPPASNNRQQTNPAISLDTQGNLHLVWLEQETENSPGRVMYAMGQHQSDSQPLSAAPSAK
;
A
#
# COMPACT_ATOMS: atom_id res chain seq x y z
N MET A 1 5.11 -44.41 -62.69
CA MET A 1 4.06 -43.41 -62.43
C MET A 1 3.96 -43.23 -60.91
N MET A 2 4.74 -42.29 -60.31
CA MET A 2 4.77 -42.02 -58.86
C MET A 2 3.93 -40.77 -58.59
N CYS A 3 2.81 -40.96 -57.90
CA CYS A 3 1.94 -39.88 -57.48
C CYS A 3 2.50 -39.24 -56.17
N ARG A 4 2.94 -37.98 -56.24
CA ARG A 4 3.35 -37.20 -55.06
C ARG A 4 2.10 -36.57 -54.46
N LEU A 5 1.76 -37.00 -53.25
CA LEU A 5 0.74 -36.37 -52.41
C LEU A 5 1.39 -35.12 -51.73
N LEU A 6 0.94 -33.93 -52.09
CA LEU A 6 1.25 -32.70 -51.38
C LEU A 6 0.30 -32.58 -50.16
N LEU A 7 0.82 -32.75 -48.96
CA LEU A 7 0.13 -32.36 -47.72
C LEU A 7 0.24 -30.85 -47.56
N ALA A 8 -0.87 -30.16 -47.67
CA ALA A 8 -0.98 -28.76 -47.26
C ALA A 8 -1.16 -28.69 -45.71
N LEU A 9 -0.16 -28.19 -45.02
CA LEU A 9 -0.31 -27.78 -43.60
C LEU A 9 -1.17 -26.51 -43.54
N PRO A 10 -2.19 -26.45 -42.67
CA PRO A 10 -2.88 -25.20 -42.41
C PRO A 10 -1.95 -24.25 -41.67
N LEU A 11 -1.70 -23.06 -42.20
CA LEU A 11 -1.13 -21.94 -41.47
C LEU A 11 -2.14 -21.53 -40.36
N ILE A 12 -1.83 -21.88 -39.13
CA ILE A 12 -2.51 -21.31 -37.99
C ILE A 12 -1.97 -19.87 -37.86
N THR A 13 -2.71 -18.91 -38.40
CA THR A 13 -2.50 -17.50 -38.11
C THR A 13 -2.88 -17.28 -36.65
N GLY A 14 -1.91 -17.39 -35.74
CA GLY A 14 -2.07 -16.95 -34.36
C GLY A 14 -2.34 -15.47 -34.40
N PHE A 15 -3.55 -15.04 -34.01
CA PHE A 15 -3.81 -13.65 -33.66
C PHE A 15 -2.88 -13.29 -32.50
N PRO A 16 -2.18 -12.15 -32.54
CA PRO A 16 -1.45 -11.71 -31.37
C PRO A 16 -2.45 -11.53 -30.21
N VAL A 17 -2.33 -12.34 -29.20
CA VAL A 17 -3.01 -12.07 -27.91
C VAL A 17 -2.38 -10.78 -27.43
N GLN A 18 -3.13 -9.69 -27.48
CA GLN A 18 -2.69 -8.42 -26.94
C GLN A 18 -2.60 -8.66 -25.43
N ALA A 19 -1.40 -8.54 -24.87
CA ALA A 19 -1.18 -8.73 -23.45
C ALA A 19 -1.94 -7.63 -22.68
N ASP A 20 -2.64 -7.99 -21.62
CA ASP A 20 -3.16 -7.04 -20.63
C ASP A 20 -2.05 -6.05 -20.27
N SER A 21 -2.28 -4.76 -20.44
CA SER A 21 -1.28 -3.73 -20.24
C SER A 21 -1.87 -2.49 -19.57
N TRP A 22 -1.00 -1.71 -18.95
CA TRP A 22 -1.34 -0.43 -18.35
C TRP A 22 -0.84 0.71 -19.23
N ASN A 23 -1.69 1.71 -19.46
CA ASN A 23 -1.29 2.97 -20.07
C ASN A 23 -1.20 4.04 -19.00
N PHE A 24 -0.04 4.67 -18.86
CA PHE A 24 0.21 5.69 -17.85
C PHE A 24 0.33 7.08 -18.46
N ASP A 25 -0.21 8.07 -17.75
CA ASP A 25 0.03 9.48 -18.02
C ASP A 25 1.49 9.87 -17.72
N ASN A 26 1.91 11.04 -18.22
CA ASN A 26 3.19 11.62 -17.82
C ASN A 26 3.22 11.90 -16.31
N LYS A 27 4.37 11.67 -15.69
CA LYS A 27 4.56 11.98 -14.27
C LYS A 27 4.47 13.46 -13.98
N ILE A 28 3.91 13.80 -12.83
CA ILE A 28 3.87 15.16 -12.28
C ILE A 28 4.39 15.15 -10.84
N ALA A 29 5.01 16.26 -10.41
CA ALA A 29 5.44 16.41 -9.02
C ALA A 29 4.23 16.66 -8.10
N VAL A 30 4.20 16.00 -6.94
CA VAL A 30 3.17 16.22 -5.91
C VAL A 30 3.44 17.53 -5.18
N SER A 31 4.69 17.77 -4.81
CA SER A 31 5.12 19.00 -4.16
C SER A 31 5.77 19.95 -5.18
N LYS A 32 5.44 21.23 -5.07
CA LYS A 32 6.06 22.31 -5.86
C LYS A 32 7.39 22.77 -5.27
N ASN A 33 7.75 22.36 -4.06
CA ASN A 33 9.03 22.68 -3.45
C ASN A 33 10.16 21.90 -4.15
N ILE A 34 11.10 22.62 -4.71
CA ILE A 34 12.24 22.09 -5.49
C ILE A 34 13.61 22.43 -4.86
N GLU A 35 13.64 22.98 -3.63
CA GLU A 35 14.89 23.31 -2.96
C GLU A 35 15.76 22.07 -2.76
N ALA A 36 17.03 22.18 -3.12
CA ALA A 36 17.98 21.06 -3.05
C ALA A 36 18.28 20.56 -1.62
N SER A 37 17.94 21.34 -0.60
CA SER A 37 18.08 20.98 0.82
C SER A 37 16.88 20.25 1.38
N VAL A 38 15.78 20.14 0.64
CA VAL A 38 14.52 19.52 1.10
C VAL A 38 14.46 18.07 0.66
N PHE A 39 14.46 17.17 1.64
CA PHE A 39 14.27 15.73 1.47
C PHE A 39 12.82 15.39 1.73
N GLN A 40 12.13 14.92 0.72
CA GLN A 40 10.79 14.36 0.83
C GLN A 40 10.90 12.85 1.07
N HIS A 41 9.99 12.30 1.87
CA HIS A 41 9.97 10.88 2.19
C HIS A 41 8.53 10.32 2.17
N LEU A 42 8.39 9.09 1.68
CA LEU A 42 7.19 8.27 1.75
C LEU A 42 7.52 7.04 2.58
N ASP A 43 6.72 6.77 3.60
CA ASP A 43 6.79 5.51 4.33
C ASP A 43 5.68 4.59 3.81
N SER A 44 5.96 3.92 2.72
CA SER A 44 5.11 2.87 2.17
C SER A 44 5.04 1.66 3.10
N SER A 45 4.30 0.62 2.72
CA SER A 45 4.17 -0.64 3.45
C SER A 45 3.29 -0.57 4.71
N GLY A 46 2.02 -0.81 4.51
CA GLY A 46 1.01 -0.84 5.58
C GLY A 46 0.39 0.53 5.86
N ARG A 47 1.09 1.62 5.63
CA ARG A 47 0.56 2.98 5.67
C ARG A 47 0.23 3.47 4.28
N LYS A 48 -0.95 4.01 4.11
CA LYS A 48 -1.42 4.54 2.82
C LYS A 48 -1.06 6.01 2.74
N ASN A 49 -0.14 6.36 1.85
CA ASN A 49 0.24 7.76 1.60
C ASN A 49 -0.63 8.44 0.55
N ILE A 50 -1.51 7.69 -0.11
CA ILE A 50 -2.41 8.17 -1.15
C ILE A 50 -3.82 7.63 -0.92
N ALA A 51 -4.83 8.46 -1.15
CA ALA A 51 -6.24 8.07 -1.09
C ALA A 51 -7.07 8.86 -2.11
N VAL A 52 -8.13 8.23 -2.63
CA VAL A 52 -9.13 8.87 -3.49
C VAL A 52 -10.44 8.99 -2.72
N SER A 53 -11.02 10.19 -2.68
CA SER A 53 -12.31 10.49 -2.05
C SER A 53 -13.14 11.34 -3.02
N GLY A 54 -14.27 10.80 -3.48
CA GLY A 54 -15.09 11.48 -4.50
C GLY A 54 -14.30 11.71 -5.79
N LYS A 55 -14.13 12.99 -6.16
CA LYS A 55 -13.37 13.42 -7.34
C LYS A 55 -11.98 13.99 -6.99
N THR A 56 -11.53 13.81 -5.77
CA THR A 56 -10.27 14.35 -5.27
C THR A 56 -9.36 13.23 -4.80
N LEU A 57 -8.10 13.36 -5.17
CA LEU A 57 -6.98 12.57 -4.68
C LEU A 57 -6.22 13.39 -3.64
N ALA A 58 -5.77 12.76 -2.56
CA ALA A 58 -4.88 13.34 -1.57
C ALA A 58 -3.61 12.50 -1.45
N VAL A 59 -2.46 13.16 -1.34
CA VAL A 59 -1.16 12.55 -1.06
C VAL A 59 -0.59 13.19 0.18
N VAL A 60 -0.08 12.37 1.11
CA VAL A 60 0.62 12.82 2.32
C VAL A 60 2.07 12.32 2.30
N TRP A 61 2.97 13.15 2.77
CA TRP A 61 4.40 12.82 2.90
C TRP A 61 5.02 13.59 4.06
N GLU A 62 6.24 13.26 4.39
CA GLU A 62 7.07 14.07 5.28
C GLU A 62 8.21 14.73 4.53
N ASP A 63 8.61 15.90 4.97
CA ASP A 63 9.84 16.57 4.52
C ASP A 63 10.38 17.53 5.60
N ASN A 64 11.61 18.00 5.37
CA ASN A 64 12.36 18.82 6.32
C ASN A 64 12.43 20.30 5.96
N ARG A 65 11.57 20.82 5.07
CA ARG A 65 11.61 22.23 4.59
C ARG A 65 11.52 23.28 5.70
N SER A 66 10.97 22.92 6.86
CA SER A 66 10.87 23.79 8.04
C SER A 66 12.01 23.65 9.04
N GLY A 67 13.10 22.95 8.67
CA GLY A 67 14.27 22.70 9.52
C GLY A 67 14.18 21.42 10.36
N ALA A 68 12.99 20.82 10.48
CA ALA A 68 12.75 19.52 11.08
C ALA A 68 11.76 18.74 10.23
N SER A 69 11.69 17.41 10.37
CA SER A 69 10.70 16.60 9.66
C SER A 69 9.28 17.01 10.08
N GLN A 70 8.44 17.27 9.11
CA GLN A 70 7.03 17.66 9.25
C GLN A 70 6.18 16.95 8.19
N THR A 71 4.89 16.86 8.43
CA THR A 71 3.96 16.19 7.51
C THR A 71 3.15 17.18 6.70
N TYR A 72 3.01 16.87 5.42
CA TYR A 72 2.33 17.71 4.42
C TYR A 72 1.26 16.91 3.68
N VAL A 73 0.30 17.63 3.10
CA VAL A 73 -0.72 17.08 2.19
C VAL A 73 -0.86 17.98 0.96
N ALA A 74 -1.04 17.37 -0.19
CA ALA A 74 -1.49 18.06 -1.40
C ALA A 74 -2.67 17.31 -2.02
N PHE A 75 -3.53 18.04 -2.69
CA PHE A 75 -4.74 17.54 -3.32
C PHE A 75 -4.71 17.73 -4.83
N LYS A 76 -5.33 16.81 -5.54
CA LYS A 76 -5.52 16.91 -6.99
C LYS A 76 -6.95 16.51 -7.33
N LYS A 77 -7.68 17.30 -8.11
CA LYS A 77 -8.89 16.81 -8.78
C LYS A 77 -8.48 15.75 -9.79
N LEU A 78 -9.24 14.66 -9.91
CA LEU A 78 -8.87 13.54 -10.78
C LEU A 78 -8.62 14.01 -12.23
N GLU A 79 -9.43 14.94 -12.72
CA GLU A 79 -9.32 15.56 -14.05
C GLU A 79 -8.28 16.68 -14.18
N ALA A 80 -7.68 17.16 -13.10
CA ALA A 80 -6.67 18.22 -13.15
C ALA A 80 -5.29 17.67 -13.53
N ASN A 81 -4.43 18.53 -14.08
CA ASN A 81 -3.06 18.18 -14.49
C ASN A 81 -2.00 18.56 -13.45
N GLU A 82 -2.41 19.07 -12.28
CA GLU A 82 -1.48 19.48 -11.23
C GLU A 82 -2.10 19.29 -9.84
N PHE A 83 -1.22 19.22 -8.84
CA PHE A 83 -1.61 19.26 -7.43
C PHE A 83 -1.84 20.71 -6.96
N SER A 84 -2.66 20.85 -5.93
CA SER A 84 -2.81 22.10 -5.18
C SER A 84 -1.49 22.50 -4.51
N LYS A 85 -1.42 23.72 -4.00
CA LYS A 85 -0.38 24.10 -3.05
C LYS A 85 -0.46 23.18 -1.83
N GLU A 86 0.71 22.76 -1.33
CA GLU A 86 0.82 21.90 -0.17
C GLU A 86 0.30 22.57 1.12
N GLN A 87 -0.33 21.79 1.98
CA GLN A 87 -0.75 22.23 3.30
C GLN A 87 0.08 21.49 4.36
N HIS A 88 0.62 22.23 5.32
CA HIS A 88 1.32 21.67 6.48
C HIS A 88 0.29 21.15 7.49
N ILE A 89 0.31 19.85 7.80
CA ILE A 89 -0.73 19.21 8.63
C ILE A 89 -0.32 18.96 10.07
N SER A 90 0.98 18.78 10.35
CA SER A 90 1.51 18.63 11.72
C SER A 90 1.64 19.97 12.44
N THR A 91 1.76 19.94 13.76
CA THR A 91 1.77 21.13 14.61
C THR A 91 2.87 21.13 15.67
N GLY A 92 3.60 20.00 15.84
CA GLY A 92 4.65 19.81 16.84
C GLY A 92 6.04 20.18 16.35
N LYS A 93 7.04 19.75 17.12
CA LYS A 93 8.46 20.00 16.81
C LYS A 93 8.95 19.12 15.67
N SER A 94 8.49 17.86 15.63
CA SER A 94 8.81 16.91 14.59
C SER A 94 7.61 15.99 14.35
N ALA A 95 7.42 15.58 13.09
CA ALA A 95 6.32 14.70 12.69
C ALA A 95 6.75 13.76 11.56
N PHE A 96 6.31 12.51 11.63
CA PHE A 96 6.79 11.40 10.82
C PHE A 96 5.66 10.50 10.34
N THR A 97 5.95 9.69 9.34
CA THR A 97 5.17 8.53 8.92
C THR A 97 3.66 8.79 8.74
N PRO A 98 3.27 9.77 7.91
CA PRO A 98 1.86 10.09 7.73
C PRO A 98 1.11 8.99 6.98
N ALA A 99 -0.16 8.80 7.35
CA ALA A 99 -1.14 7.98 6.65
C ALA A 99 -2.36 8.81 6.28
N ILE A 100 -3.05 8.45 5.19
CA ILE A 100 -4.26 9.13 4.71
C ILE A 100 -5.38 8.13 4.44
N LEU A 101 -6.60 8.50 4.80
CA LEU A 101 -7.80 7.70 4.62
C LEU A 101 -8.92 8.56 4.01
N ALA A 102 -9.60 8.06 2.97
CA ALA A 102 -10.76 8.71 2.38
C ALA A 102 -11.99 8.63 3.31
N LEU A 103 -12.67 9.75 3.52
CA LEU A 103 -13.92 9.84 4.29
C LEU A 103 -15.17 10.03 3.41
N GLY A 104 -14.99 10.21 2.11
CA GLY A 104 -16.04 10.59 1.16
C GLY A 104 -16.15 12.09 0.97
N GLU A 105 -16.78 12.50 -0.14
CA GLU A 105 -17.09 13.92 -0.46
C GLU A 105 -15.85 14.84 -0.41
N ASP A 106 -14.75 14.43 -1.04
CA ASP A 106 -13.47 15.16 -1.10
C ASP A 106 -12.83 15.43 0.28
N ARG A 107 -13.18 14.64 1.32
CA ARG A 107 -12.62 14.74 2.67
C ARG A 107 -11.77 13.53 3.00
N PHE A 108 -10.77 13.75 3.87
CA PHE A 108 -9.82 12.74 4.27
C PHE A 108 -9.51 12.86 5.77
N LEU A 109 -9.04 11.76 6.35
CA LEU A 109 -8.43 11.73 7.67
C LEU A 109 -6.94 11.44 7.50
N ALA A 110 -6.10 12.36 7.94
CA ALA A 110 -4.66 12.14 8.06
C ALA A 110 -4.33 11.70 9.49
N GLY A 111 -3.40 10.75 9.62
CA GLY A 111 -2.82 10.32 10.88
C GLY A 111 -1.30 10.37 10.77
N TRP A 112 -0.59 10.73 11.85
CA TRP A 112 0.88 10.81 11.86
C TRP A 112 1.44 10.64 13.26
N GLU A 113 2.75 10.43 13.35
CA GLU A 113 3.51 10.51 14.59
C GLU A 113 3.98 11.94 14.80
N GLN A 114 3.82 12.45 16.00
CA GLN A 114 4.31 13.78 16.36
C GLN A 114 4.71 13.82 17.83
N ASP A 115 5.95 14.21 18.08
CA ASP A 115 6.50 14.33 19.44
C ASP A 115 6.30 13.05 20.29
N GLY A 116 6.40 11.88 19.64
CA GLY A 116 6.25 10.55 20.25
C GLY A 116 4.80 10.11 20.50
N ALA A 117 3.81 10.79 19.96
CA ALA A 117 2.39 10.43 20.05
C ALA A 117 1.73 10.33 18.67
N VAL A 118 0.61 9.61 18.59
CA VAL A 118 -0.24 9.54 17.38
C VAL A 118 -1.25 10.67 17.38
N TRP A 119 -1.32 11.38 16.28
CA TRP A 119 -2.22 12.49 16.02
C TRP A 119 -3.09 12.21 14.80
N LEU A 120 -4.30 12.74 14.82
CA LEU A 120 -5.25 12.71 13.71
C LEU A 120 -5.74 14.11 13.37
N ARG A 121 -6.06 14.32 12.10
CA ARG A 121 -6.66 15.57 11.59
C ARG A 121 -7.48 15.29 10.34
N THR A 122 -8.66 15.86 10.26
CA THR A 122 -9.37 15.88 8.98
C THR A 122 -8.76 16.94 8.06
N VAL A 123 -8.63 16.60 6.79
CA VAL A 123 -8.03 17.45 5.78
C VAL A 123 -8.89 17.45 4.51
N SER A 124 -8.91 18.56 3.81
CA SER A 124 -9.63 18.72 2.54
C SER A 124 -8.98 19.81 1.69
N PRO A 125 -9.32 19.91 0.38
CA PRO A 125 -8.86 21.02 -0.45
C PRO A 125 -9.24 22.41 0.09
N THR A 126 -10.29 22.50 0.90
CA THR A 126 -10.81 23.77 1.44
C THR A 126 -10.26 24.12 2.83
N GLY A 127 -9.51 23.21 3.46
CA GLY A 127 -8.86 23.49 4.75
C GLY A 127 -8.62 22.29 5.63
N LEU A 128 -8.05 22.60 6.79
CA LEU A 128 -7.64 21.64 7.83
C LEU A 128 -8.58 21.76 9.03
N GLY A 129 -9.05 20.61 9.54
CA GLY A 129 -9.73 20.54 10.83
C GLY A 129 -8.76 20.69 12.01
N PRO A 130 -9.24 20.67 13.26
CA PRO A 130 -8.39 20.61 14.44
C PRO A 130 -7.54 19.34 14.45
N ALA A 131 -6.28 19.46 14.93
CA ALA A 131 -5.44 18.30 15.22
C ALA A 131 -5.84 17.71 16.58
N LEU A 132 -5.96 16.39 16.65
CA LEU A 132 -6.32 15.65 17.85
C LEU A 132 -5.25 14.60 18.16
N GLN A 133 -4.68 14.67 19.35
CA GLN A 133 -3.84 13.62 19.90
C GLN A 133 -4.74 12.47 20.39
N ILE A 134 -4.48 11.24 19.92
CA ILE A 134 -5.27 10.05 20.28
C ILE A 134 -4.51 9.04 21.12
N SER A 135 -3.21 9.22 21.30
CA SER A 135 -2.38 8.35 22.12
C SER A 135 -1.53 9.16 23.10
N GLN A 136 -0.95 8.48 24.08
CA GLN A 136 0.09 9.04 24.94
C GLN A 136 1.46 8.94 24.26
N ALA A 137 2.55 9.31 24.96
CA ALA A 137 3.91 9.19 24.45
C ALA A 137 4.34 7.73 24.19
N GLU A 138 5.45 7.55 23.46
CA GLU A 138 6.03 6.26 23.06
C GLU A 138 5.09 5.41 22.19
N THR A 139 4.45 6.07 21.23
CA THR A 139 3.56 5.45 20.23
C THR A 139 3.93 5.90 18.84
N GLY A 140 3.60 5.07 17.85
CA GLY A 140 3.88 5.37 16.45
C GLY A 140 3.26 4.38 15.47
N GLN A 141 3.55 4.57 14.19
CA GLN A 141 3.19 3.66 13.10
C GLN A 141 1.66 3.51 12.93
N VAL A 142 0.94 4.63 12.85
CA VAL A 142 -0.50 4.63 12.72
C VAL A 142 -0.97 4.11 11.35
N ALA A 143 -1.96 3.22 11.36
CA ALA A 143 -2.70 2.81 10.17
C ALA A 143 -4.21 2.97 10.40
N LEU A 144 -4.95 3.25 9.32
CA LEU A 144 -6.35 3.67 9.37
C LEU A 144 -7.20 2.86 8.38
N ALA A 145 -8.42 2.47 8.78
CA ALA A 145 -9.39 1.86 7.88
C ALA A 145 -10.82 2.29 8.22
N THR A 146 -11.67 2.35 7.19
CA THR A 146 -13.11 2.62 7.30
C THR A 146 -13.87 1.93 6.18
N THR A 147 -15.16 1.72 6.36
CA THR A 147 -16.09 1.27 5.30
C THR A 147 -17.12 2.33 4.93
N ASP A 148 -17.26 3.37 5.74
CA ASP A 148 -18.35 4.36 5.62
C ASP A 148 -17.89 5.81 5.80
N GLY A 149 -16.59 6.04 6.03
CA GLY A 149 -16.02 7.35 6.30
C GLY A 149 -16.41 7.96 7.64
N ARG A 150 -17.17 7.25 8.47
CA ARG A 150 -17.68 7.74 9.78
C ARG A 150 -17.19 6.93 10.96
N ASN A 151 -17.14 5.61 10.81
CA ASN A 151 -16.59 4.70 11.80
C ASN A 151 -15.22 4.25 11.31
N ILE A 152 -14.17 4.72 11.95
CA ILE A 152 -12.78 4.47 11.57
C ILE A 152 -12.13 3.63 12.65
N ILE A 153 -11.40 2.60 12.27
CA ILE A 153 -10.45 1.93 13.15
C ILE A 153 -9.06 2.51 12.90
N ALA A 154 -8.44 2.98 13.98
CA ALA A 154 -7.03 3.40 13.99
C ALA A 154 -6.24 2.36 14.80
N VAL A 155 -5.11 1.90 14.25
CA VAL A 155 -4.19 0.98 14.91
C VAL A 155 -2.80 1.57 14.94
N TRP A 156 -2.05 1.32 16.01
CA TRP A 156 -0.67 1.80 16.15
C TRP A 156 0.13 0.93 17.10
N SER A 157 1.46 1.07 17.09
CA SER A 157 2.32 0.46 18.10
C SER A 157 2.42 1.37 19.32
N GLN A 158 2.32 0.81 20.52
CA GLN A 158 2.36 1.52 21.80
C GLN A 158 3.26 0.80 22.78
N ARG A 159 4.09 1.56 23.51
CA ARG A 159 4.90 1.00 24.58
C ARG A 159 4.02 0.42 25.67
N THR A 160 4.26 -0.83 26.03
CA THR A 160 3.57 -1.56 27.09
C THR A 160 4.63 -2.29 27.92
N GLY A 161 5.05 -1.69 29.02
CA GLY A 161 6.19 -2.17 29.81
C GLY A 161 7.51 -2.12 29.03
N ARG A 162 8.17 -3.25 28.86
CA ARG A 162 9.48 -3.34 28.18
C ARG A 162 9.36 -3.29 26.65
N PHE A 163 8.24 -3.74 26.10
CA PHE A 163 8.06 -3.98 24.66
C PHE A 163 6.95 -3.09 24.07
N THR A 164 6.88 -3.00 22.78
CA THR A 164 5.77 -2.40 22.06
C THR A 164 4.66 -3.43 21.81
N GLN A 165 3.40 -2.98 21.82
CA GLN A 165 2.20 -3.77 21.56
C GLN A 165 1.32 -3.06 20.55
N ILE A 166 0.68 -3.80 19.65
CA ILE A 166 -0.31 -3.23 18.75
C ILE A 166 -1.62 -3.01 19.49
N VAL A 167 -2.10 -1.78 19.41
CA VAL A 167 -3.38 -1.36 19.97
C VAL A 167 -4.28 -0.78 18.89
N ALA A 168 -5.58 -0.77 19.16
CA ALA A 168 -6.60 -0.27 18.26
C ALA A 168 -7.60 0.61 19.00
N ALA A 169 -8.10 1.67 18.34
CA ALA A 169 -9.16 2.53 18.82
C ALA A 169 -10.20 2.79 17.73
N MET A 170 -11.45 3.01 18.16
CA MET A 170 -12.53 3.48 17.27
C MET A 170 -12.58 4.99 17.28
N ILE A 171 -12.51 5.59 16.10
CA ILE A 171 -12.67 7.01 15.87
C ILE A 171 -14.01 7.23 15.18
N LYS A 172 -14.80 8.19 15.65
CA LYS A 172 -16.05 8.58 15.00
C LYS A 172 -15.91 9.98 14.41
N THR A 173 -16.32 10.12 13.17
CA THR A 173 -16.43 11.42 12.48
C THR A 173 -17.88 11.79 12.23
N GLY A 174 -18.16 13.09 12.21
CA GLY A 174 -19.45 13.63 11.87
C GLY A 174 -19.69 13.76 10.36
N ALA A 175 -20.83 14.30 10.01
CA ALA A 175 -21.25 14.46 8.62
C ALA A 175 -20.33 15.38 7.79
N ARG A 176 -19.63 16.29 8.45
CA ARG A 176 -18.66 17.21 7.80
C ARG A 176 -17.22 16.68 7.89
N GLY A 177 -17.02 15.47 8.40
CA GLY A 177 -15.71 14.85 8.58
C GLY A 177 -15.00 15.27 9.89
N GLU A 178 -15.59 16.11 10.74
CA GLU A 178 -15.03 16.48 12.04
C GLU A 178 -14.88 15.24 12.95
N ILE A 179 -13.81 15.14 13.72
CA ILE A 179 -13.62 14.08 14.69
C ILE A 179 -14.51 14.36 15.90
N ILE A 180 -15.50 13.48 16.14
CA ILE A 180 -16.44 13.59 17.26
C ILE A 180 -15.90 12.93 18.52
N SER A 181 -15.30 11.75 18.37
CA SER A 181 -14.78 10.98 19.51
C SER A 181 -13.71 9.99 19.09
N ALA A 182 -12.82 9.68 20.05
CA ALA A 182 -11.89 8.57 19.98
C ALA A 182 -12.10 7.70 21.25
N SER A 183 -12.21 6.39 21.06
CA SER A 183 -12.29 5.46 22.20
C SER A 183 -10.91 5.29 22.86
N ALA A 184 -10.89 4.82 24.11
CA ALA A 184 -9.65 4.33 24.70
C ALA A 184 -9.08 3.17 23.83
N PRO A 185 -7.75 3.12 23.64
CA PRO A 185 -7.11 2.04 22.89
C PRO A 185 -7.24 0.70 23.62
N LYS A 186 -7.37 -0.37 22.84
CA LYS A 186 -7.39 -1.76 23.33
C LYS A 186 -6.30 -2.57 22.63
N PRO A 187 -5.62 -3.49 23.33
CA PRO A 187 -4.69 -4.41 22.70
C PRO A 187 -5.35 -5.25 21.59
N VAL A 188 -4.66 -5.42 20.47
CA VAL A 188 -5.07 -6.34 19.40
C VAL A 188 -4.78 -7.79 19.82
N ASP A 189 -3.59 -8.05 20.37
CA ASP A 189 -3.33 -9.29 21.11
C ASP A 189 -3.64 -9.05 22.59
N PRO A 190 -4.62 -9.75 23.19
CA PRO A 190 -4.96 -9.56 24.59
C PRO A 190 -3.87 -10.00 25.58
N LYS A 191 -2.87 -10.77 25.10
CA LYS A 191 -1.72 -11.16 25.90
C LYS A 191 -0.68 -10.04 25.95
N LEU A 192 -0.02 -9.90 27.08
CA LEU A 192 1.12 -8.97 27.21
C LEU A 192 2.22 -9.38 26.21
N PRO A 193 2.87 -8.39 25.58
CA PRO A 193 3.93 -8.67 24.63
C PRO A 193 5.16 -9.26 25.35
N VAL A 194 5.76 -10.27 24.75
CA VAL A 194 7.01 -10.90 25.21
C VAL A 194 8.21 -10.44 24.38
N ASP A 195 7.96 -9.74 23.27
CA ASP A 195 8.91 -9.02 22.42
C ASP A 195 8.14 -7.95 21.63
N ASP A 196 8.84 -7.11 20.87
CA ASP A 196 8.24 -6.00 20.15
C ASP A 196 7.26 -6.44 19.06
N GLN A 197 6.14 -5.73 19.00
CA GLN A 197 5.15 -5.74 17.93
C GLN A 197 5.19 -4.38 17.21
N SER A 198 5.26 -4.39 15.88
CA SER A 198 5.47 -3.17 15.10
C SER A 198 4.82 -3.23 13.72
N TYR A 199 4.79 -2.10 13.04
CA TYR A 199 4.32 -1.94 11.66
C TYR A 199 2.94 -2.55 11.41
N PRO A 200 1.89 -2.13 12.15
CA PRO A 200 0.55 -2.63 11.94
C PRO A 200 -0.02 -2.15 10.61
N SER A 201 -0.81 -3.01 9.99
CA SER A 201 -1.70 -2.67 8.89
C SER A 201 -3.11 -3.12 9.24
N VAL A 202 -4.14 -2.41 8.75
CA VAL A 202 -5.53 -2.69 9.08
C VAL A 202 -6.43 -2.65 7.85
N ALA A 203 -7.35 -3.60 7.80
CA ALA A 203 -8.46 -3.64 6.86
C ALA A 203 -9.79 -3.75 7.61
N LEU A 204 -10.79 -3.00 7.16
CA LEU A 204 -12.14 -3.03 7.72
C LEU A 204 -13.14 -3.43 6.64
N THR A 205 -13.94 -4.45 6.91
CA THR A 205 -15.01 -4.93 6.04
C THR A 205 -16.35 -4.95 6.80
N LYS A 206 -17.43 -5.25 6.12
CA LYS A 206 -18.73 -5.52 6.79
C LYS A 206 -18.69 -6.74 7.72
N LYS A 207 -17.68 -7.60 7.57
CA LYS A 207 -17.49 -8.81 8.40
C LYS A 207 -16.55 -8.58 9.59
N GLY A 208 -16.02 -7.37 9.75
CA GLY A 208 -15.17 -7.01 10.88
C GLY A 208 -13.84 -6.38 10.49
N ALA A 209 -13.01 -6.16 11.49
CA ALA A 209 -11.69 -5.58 11.36
C ALA A 209 -10.60 -6.66 11.41
N THR A 210 -9.62 -6.58 10.53
CA THR A 210 -8.43 -7.43 10.53
C THR A 210 -7.21 -6.55 10.66
N VAL A 211 -6.37 -6.88 11.63
CA VAL A 211 -5.08 -6.21 11.88
C VAL A 211 -3.97 -7.23 11.67
N ALA A 212 -2.96 -6.87 10.89
CA ALA A 212 -1.73 -7.66 10.73
C ALA A 212 -0.54 -6.82 11.17
N TRP A 213 0.50 -7.47 11.70
CA TRP A 213 1.69 -6.78 12.25
C TRP A 213 2.93 -7.65 12.22
N GLU A 214 4.08 -7.03 12.43
CA GLU A 214 5.36 -7.69 12.68
C GLU A 214 5.46 -8.07 14.16
N ASP A 215 5.84 -9.32 14.44
CA ASP A 215 5.94 -9.87 15.78
C ASP A 215 7.26 -10.62 15.97
N ARG A 216 7.99 -10.32 17.03
CA ARG A 216 9.31 -10.88 17.30
C ARG A 216 9.34 -11.96 18.38
N ARG A 217 8.19 -12.37 18.92
CA ARG A 217 8.07 -13.36 20.02
C ARG A 217 8.76 -14.72 19.77
N ARG A 218 9.16 -15.01 18.54
CA ARG A 218 9.89 -16.23 18.16
C ARG A 218 11.40 -16.02 18.02
N GLY A 219 11.93 -14.86 18.44
CA GLY A 219 13.35 -14.51 18.28
C GLY A 219 13.74 -14.02 16.88
N HIS A 220 12.80 -14.04 15.93
CA HIS A 220 12.88 -13.45 14.60
C HIS A 220 11.52 -12.87 14.22
N THR A 221 11.47 -12.00 13.23
CA THR A 221 10.23 -11.38 12.79
C THR A 221 9.36 -12.40 12.06
N VAL A 222 8.10 -12.51 12.48
CA VAL A 222 7.01 -13.21 11.80
C VAL A 222 5.86 -12.24 11.61
N LEU A 223 4.98 -12.51 10.65
CA LEU A 223 3.74 -11.75 10.50
C LEU A 223 2.61 -12.50 11.18
N LEU A 224 1.95 -11.80 12.09
CA LEU A 224 0.73 -12.28 12.73
C LEU A 224 -0.46 -11.40 12.31
N TYR A 225 -1.66 -11.97 12.39
CA TYR A 225 -2.91 -11.24 12.25
C TYR A 225 -3.93 -11.66 13.30
N SER A 226 -4.85 -10.76 13.60
CA SER A 226 -6.04 -11.01 14.41
C SER A 226 -7.26 -10.39 13.74
N HIS A 227 -8.40 -11.03 13.95
CA HIS A 227 -9.68 -10.58 13.41
C HIS A 227 -10.67 -10.30 14.53
N ALA A 228 -11.42 -9.20 14.41
CA ALA A 228 -12.56 -8.87 15.27
C ALA A 228 -13.81 -8.81 14.41
N ALA A 229 -14.67 -9.83 14.51
CA ALA A 229 -15.92 -9.90 13.73
C ALA A 229 -16.91 -8.79 14.11
N THR A 230 -16.88 -8.34 15.35
CA THR A 230 -17.69 -7.23 15.87
C THR A 230 -16.91 -6.42 16.90
N GLY A 231 -17.09 -5.11 16.89
CA GLY A 231 -16.47 -4.22 17.88
C GLY A 231 -14.94 -4.26 17.83
N MET A 232 -14.35 -4.41 19.02
CA MET A 232 -12.88 -4.37 19.23
C MET A 232 -12.41 -5.60 20.03
N THR A 233 -13.10 -6.74 19.88
CA THR A 233 -12.71 -8.00 20.50
C THR A 233 -12.02 -8.86 19.46
N PHE A 234 -10.70 -8.84 19.48
CA PHE A 234 -9.85 -9.53 18.52
C PHE A 234 -9.66 -11.01 18.90
N SER A 235 -9.55 -11.87 17.90
CA SER A 235 -9.19 -13.28 18.06
C SER A 235 -7.75 -13.43 18.57
N ALA A 236 -7.39 -14.62 19.04
CA ALA A 236 -5.97 -14.93 19.26
C ALA A 236 -5.18 -14.78 17.94
N PRO A 237 -3.94 -14.25 18.00
CA PRO A 237 -3.11 -14.07 16.80
C PRO A 237 -2.87 -15.37 16.05
N GLN A 238 -2.96 -15.30 14.73
CA GLN A 238 -2.66 -16.37 13.80
C GLN A 238 -1.49 -15.98 12.89
N PRO A 239 -0.65 -16.92 12.42
CA PRO A 239 0.39 -16.63 11.45
C PRO A 239 -0.22 -16.25 10.09
N LEU A 240 0.31 -15.19 9.49
CA LEU A 240 -0.02 -14.78 8.13
C LEU A 240 0.98 -15.36 7.12
N ASN A 241 2.28 -15.25 7.41
CA ASN A 241 3.30 -15.86 6.58
C ASN A 241 3.50 -17.34 6.95
N GLU A 242 3.70 -18.17 5.93
CA GLU A 242 4.10 -19.56 6.11
C GLU A 242 5.55 -19.62 6.60
N VAL A 243 5.77 -20.40 7.66
CA VAL A 243 7.12 -20.64 8.18
C VAL A 243 7.73 -21.81 7.42
N VAL A 244 8.65 -21.53 6.51
CA VAL A 244 9.44 -22.57 5.88
C VAL A 244 10.45 -23.08 6.89
N GLN A 245 10.36 -24.35 7.27
CA GLN A 245 11.39 -24.99 8.09
C GLN A 245 12.69 -25.05 7.28
N LYS A 246 13.67 -24.24 7.67
CA LYS A 246 15.02 -24.31 7.11
C LYS A 246 15.90 -25.19 7.99
N SER A 247 16.81 -25.91 7.36
CA SER A 247 17.88 -26.60 8.05
C SER A 247 18.63 -25.60 8.96
N GLU A 248 19.07 -26.04 10.13
CA GLU A 248 19.82 -25.27 11.12
C GLU A 248 21.08 -24.56 10.57
N GLN A 249 21.47 -24.90 9.32
CA GLN A 249 22.68 -24.44 8.65
C GLN A 249 22.69 -22.97 8.25
N TYR A 250 21.54 -22.28 8.19
CA TYR A 250 21.43 -20.91 7.64
C TYR A 250 20.92 -19.86 8.64
N GLY A 251 21.06 -20.08 9.93
CA GLY A 251 20.85 -19.03 10.94
C GLY A 251 19.39 -18.69 11.24
N ARG A 252 19.18 -17.59 11.89
CA ARG A 252 18.01 -17.19 12.65
C ARG A 252 16.80 -16.74 11.82
N GLY A 253 16.24 -17.63 11.00
CA GLY A 253 14.96 -17.38 10.36
C GLY A 253 15.03 -16.57 9.06
N SER A 254 13.96 -16.69 8.31
CA SER A 254 13.76 -16.06 7.01
C SER A 254 13.13 -14.68 7.20
N GLY A 255 13.62 -13.68 7.74
CA GLY A 255 12.98 -12.38 8.02
C GLY A 255 11.79 -12.05 7.11
N VAL A 256 10.70 -11.60 7.73
CA VAL A 256 9.52 -11.07 7.03
C VAL A 256 9.21 -9.70 7.59
N THR A 257 8.75 -8.78 6.75
CA THR A 257 8.53 -7.40 7.19
C THR A 257 7.54 -6.66 6.27
N ARG A 258 7.03 -5.52 6.73
CA ARG A 258 6.27 -4.56 5.93
C ARG A 258 4.97 -5.10 5.34
N VAL A 259 4.12 -5.70 6.20
CA VAL A 259 2.80 -6.16 5.77
C VAL A 259 1.87 -4.99 5.43
N ALA A 260 1.19 -5.10 4.30
CA ALA A 260 0.15 -4.19 3.86
C ALA A 260 -1.15 -4.94 3.57
N LEU A 261 -2.28 -4.42 4.04
CA LEU A 261 -3.62 -4.97 3.82
C LEU A 261 -4.45 -4.06 2.93
N SER A 262 -5.25 -4.65 2.04
CA SER A 262 -6.27 -3.93 1.27
C SER A 262 -7.55 -4.75 1.15
N VAL A 263 -8.69 -4.06 1.21
CA VAL A 263 -10.00 -4.68 0.93
C VAL A 263 -10.21 -4.74 -0.58
N CYS A 264 -10.74 -5.87 -1.06
CA CYS A 264 -11.08 -6.07 -2.47
C CYS A 264 -12.40 -6.85 -2.60
N GLY A 265 -13.10 -6.67 -3.72
CA GLY A 265 -14.34 -7.36 -4.01
C GLY A 265 -15.38 -7.24 -2.88
N ASN A 266 -16.14 -8.29 -2.66
CA ASN A 266 -17.20 -8.37 -1.65
C ASN A 266 -16.67 -8.59 -0.22
N GLY A 267 -15.73 -7.71 0.24
CA GLY A 267 -15.15 -7.80 1.58
C GLY A 267 -14.11 -8.92 1.71
N GLN A 268 -13.45 -9.27 0.64
CA GLN A 268 -12.20 -10.03 0.67
C GLN A 268 -11.07 -9.10 1.10
N ILE A 269 -10.01 -9.68 1.67
CA ILE A 269 -8.82 -8.95 2.06
C ILE A 269 -7.61 -9.57 1.35
N ALA A 270 -6.83 -8.72 0.70
CA ALA A 270 -5.52 -9.08 0.18
C ALA A 270 -4.43 -8.53 1.11
N ALA A 271 -3.42 -9.32 1.36
CA ALA A 271 -2.21 -8.96 2.11
C ALA A 271 -0.99 -9.11 1.21
N THR A 272 0.00 -8.22 1.38
CA THR A 272 1.32 -8.36 0.75
C THR A 272 2.41 -7.98 1.75
N TRP A 273 3.62 -8.52 1.57
CA TRP A 273 4.76 -8.27 2.45
C TRP A 273 6.09 -8.62 1.80
N MET A 274 7.18 -8.19 2.40
CA MET A 274 8.53 -8.62 2.08
C MET A 274 8.87 -9.89 2.84
N ASP A 275 9.39 -10.91 2.15
CA ASP A 275 9.70 -12.22 2.72
C ASP A 275 11.05 -12.73 2.23
N LYS A 276 11.95 -13.00 3.14
CA LYS A 276 13.29 -13.51 2.84
C LYS A 276 13.39 -15.03 3.02
N ARG A 277 12.32 -15.77 2.74
CA ARG A 277 12.34 -17.25 2.86
C ARG A 277 13.29 -17.92 1.87
N GLY A 278 13.58 -17.29 0.75
CA GLY A 278 14.56 -17.69 -0.25
C GLY A 278 16.03 -17.47 0.16
N TYR A 279 16.33 -16.66 1.16
CA TYR A 279 17.62 -16.28 1.76
C TYR A 279 18.72 -15.81 0.79
N GLN A 280 18.95 -16.48 -0.32
CA GLN A 280 20.06 -16.18 -1.25
C GLN A 280 19.79 -15.00 -2.20
N THR A 281 18.54 -14.71 -2.44
CA THR A 281 18.09 -13.74 -3.43
C THR A 281 17.63 -12.40 -2.82
N GLY A 282 17.57 -12.26 -1.50
CA GLY A 282 17.10 -11.07 -0.82
C GLY A 282 15.65 -11.22 -0.36
N TYR A 283 14.89 -10.11 -0.37
CA TYR A 283 13.45 -10.10 -0.12
C TYR A 283 12.68 -10.31 -1.41
N ASP A 284 11.65 -11.13 -1.32
CA ASP A 284 10.65 -11.37 -2.35
C ASP A 284 9.31 -10.76 -1.92
N ILE A 285 8.41 -10.46 -2.85
CA ILE A 285 7.07 -9.98 -2.57
C ILE A 285 6.09 -11.14 -2.53
N TYR A 286 5.61 -11.45 -1.33
CA TYR A 286 4.57 -12.45 -1.11
C TYR A 286 3.22 -11.81 -0.84
N SER A 287 2.18 -12.58 -1.06
CA SER A 287 0.78 -12.20 -0.80
C SER A 287 -0.03 -13.38 -0.31
N ALA A 288 -1.16 -13.06 0.35
CA ALA A 288 -2.17 -14.02 0.74
C ALA A 288 -3.56 -13.36 0.68
N PHE A 289 -4.59 -14.17 0.48
CA PHE A 289 -5.96 -13.70 0.33
C PHE A 289 -6.87 -14.31 1.38
N SER A 290 -7.71 -13.47 1.96
CA SER A 290 -8.84 -13.88 2.79
C SER A 290 -10.14 -13.74 1.98
N ARG A 291 -10.95 -14.79 1.96
CA ARG A 291 -12.28 -14.81 1.31
C ARG A 291 -13.43 -14.68 2.30
N ASP A 292 -13.13 -14.71 3.57
CA ASP A 292 -14.09 -14.70 4.67
C ASP A 292 -14.11 -13.40 5.47
N GLY A 293 -13.45 -12.35 4.95
CA GLY A 293 -13.40 -11.01 5.55
C GLY A 293 -12.31 -10.83 6.60
N GLY A 294 -11.28 -11.68 6.56
CA GLY A 294 -10.09 -11.60 7.42
C GLY A 294 -10.09 -12.61 8.56
N ALA A 295 -11.08 -13.51 8.63
CA ALA A 295 -11.10 -14.56 9.66
C ALA A 295 -10.01 -15.61 9.40
N SER A 296 -9.72 -15.91 8.11
CA SER A 296 -8.61 -16.77 7.71
C SER A 296 -7.94 -16.26 6.44
N PHE A 297 -6.68 -16.65 6.23
CA PHE A 297 -5.93 -16.40 4.99
C PHE A 297 -5.54 -17.72 4.33
N GLY A 298 -5.54 -17.73 2.99
CA GLY A 298 -5.10 -18.87 2.19
C GLY A 298 -3.58 -18.99 2.11
N ALA A 299 -3.11 -19.92 1.28
CA ALA A 299 -1.69 -20.14 1.01
C ALA A 299 -1.00 -18.86 0.52
N ASN A 300 0.30 -18.76 0.84
CA ASN A 300 1.11 -17.64 0.37
C ASN A 300 1.45 -17.81 -1.12
N GLU A 301 1.35 -16.72 -1.86
CA GLU A 301 1.64 -16.66 -3.29
C GLU A 301 2.75 -15.65 -3.56
N LEU A 302 3.68 -15.99 -4.45
CA LEU A 302 4.72 -15.09 -4.94
C LEU A 302 4.09 -14.10 -5.94
N ALA A 303 4.30 -12.79 -5.73
CA ALA A 303 3.74 -11.75 -6.60
C ALA A 303 4.68 -11.35 -7.75
N GLN A 304 6.01 -11.37 -7.52
CA GLN A 304 6.96 -11.15 -8.60
C GLN A 304 7.09 -12.37 -9.51
N ASP A 305 7.53 -12.14 -10.74
CA ASP A 305 7.84 -13.20 -11.71
C ASP A 305 9.30 -13.71 -11.54
N ALA A 306 9.63 -14.78 -12.27
CA ALA A 306 10.94 -15.42 -12.18
C ALA A 306 12.12 -14.54 -12.64
N PHE A 307 11.88 -13.45 -13.37
CA PHE A 307 12.94 -12.50 -13.74
C PHE A 307 13.44 -11.69 -12.55
N ALA A 308 12.62 -11.55 -11.50
CA ALA A 308 12.97 -10.87 -10.27
C ALA A 308 13.76 -11.73 -9.27
N ASP A 309 13.81 -13.04 -9.43
CA ASP A 309 14.35 -13.99 -8.45
C ASP A 309 15.83 -13.75 -8.04
N GLN A 310 16.56 -12.95 -8.81
CA GLN A 310 17.98 -12.64 -8.54
C GLN A 310 18.18 -11.30 -7.81
N TYR A 311 17.09 -10.56 -7.57
CA TYR A 311 17.11 -9.20 -7.02
C TYR A 311 16.25 -9.12 -5.77
N ALA A 312 16.60 -8.22 -4.87
CA ALA A 312 15.78 -7.94 -3.70
C ALA A 312 14.66 -6.95 -4.05
N GLN A 313 13.43 -7.27 -3.63
CA GLN A 313 12.27 -6.42 -3.79
C GLN A 313 11.96 -5.72 -2.48
N TRP A 314 11.62 -4.42 -2.55
CA TRP A 314 11.44 -3.56 -1.40
C TRP A 314 10.10 -2.82 -1.42
N HIS A 315 9.66 -2.35 -0.25
CA HIS A 315 8.56 -1.41 -0.05
C HIS A 315 7.24 -1.79 -0.74
N PRO A 316 6.68 -3.00 -0.51
CA PRO A 316 5.44 -3.40 -1.17
C PRO A 316 4.27 -2.53 -0.75
N ALA A 317 3.49 -2.09 -1.72
CA ALA A 317 2.20 -1.43 -1.54
C ALA A 317 1.09 -2.25 -2.22
N ILE A 318 -0.13 -2.21 -1.68
CA ILE A 318 -1.26 -2.95 -2.22
C ILE A 318 -2.50 -2.08 -2.31
N ALA A 319 -3.20 -2.17 -3.42
CA ALA A 319 -4.52 -1.59 -3.61
C ALA A 319 -5.51 -2.65 -4.11
N GLY A 320 -6.73 -2.57 -3.59
CA GLY A 320 -7.87 -3.33 -4.07
C GLY A 320 -9.08 -2.41 -4.23
N ASN A 321 -10.02 -2.79 -5.07
CA ASN A 321 -11.27 -2.07 -5.25
C ASN A 321 -12.50 -2.99 -5.10
N ALA A 322 -13.69 -2.40 -5.16
CA ALA A 322 -14.95 -3.10 -5.01
C ALA A 322 -15.22 -4.11 -6.14
N SER A 323 -14.63 -3.94 -7.33
CA SER A 323 -14.74 -4.86 -8.47
C SER A 323 -13.93 -6.14 -8.25
N GLY A 324 -13.03 -6.15 -7.25
CA GLY A 324 -12.19 -7.31 -6.93
C GLY A 324 -10.80 -7.27 -7.58
N GLU A 325 -10.46 -6.16 -8.21
CA GLU A 325 -9.11 -5.92 -8.70
C GLU A 325 -8.14 -5.77 -7.53
N VAL A 326 -6.96 -6.36 -7.65
CA VAL A 326 -5.86 -6.26 -6.68
C VAL A 326 -4.57 -6.03 -7.44
N ILE A 327 -3.86 -4.99 -7.04
CA ILE A 327 -2.56 -4.62 -7.59
C ILE A 327 -1.56 -4.51 -6.44
N VAL A 328 -0.36 -5.01 -6.67
CA VAL A 328 0.81 -4.83 -5.80
C VAL A 328 1.85 -4.03 -6.57
N ALA A 329 2.46 -3.07 -5.89
CA ALA A 329 3.60 -2.30 -6.37
C ALA A 329 4.78 -2.50 -5.43
N TRP A 330 5.99 -2.47 -5.95
CA TRP A 330 7.24 -2.52 -5.18
C TRP A 330 8.35 -1.85 -5.96
N ASP A 331 9.52 -1.68 -5.35
CA ASP A 331 10.72 -1.24 -6.05
C ASP A 331 11.79 -2.33 -6.03
N ASP A 332 12.53 -2.46 -7.13
CA ASP A 332 13.74 -3.28 -7.24
C ASP A 332 14.69 -2.76 -8.33
N ASP A 333 15.91 -3.23 -8.32
CA ASP A 333 17.00 -2.75 -9.15
C ASP A 333 17.39 -3.73 -10.29
N ARG A 334 16.46 -4.61 -10.72
CA ARG A 334 16.73 -5.63 -11.76
C ARG A 334 17.20 -5.05 -13.09
N ASP A 335 16.86 -3.81 -13.41
CA ASP A 335 17.24 -3.09 -14.62
C ASP A 335 18.44 -2.14 -14.40
N GLY A 336 19.11 -2.23 -13.23
CA GLY A 336 20.35 -1.50 -12.91
C GLY A 336 20.16 -0.24 -12.08
N THR A 337 18.95 0.33 -12.06
CA THR A 337 18.50 1.38 -11.12
C THR A 337 17.25 0.90 -10.43
N SER A 338 16.94 1.48 -9.26
CA SER A 338 15.69 1.13 -8.59
C SER A 338 14.50 1.71 -9.35
N ASP A 339 13.62 0.84 -9.82
CA ASP A 339 12.41 1.17 -10.57
C ASP A 339 11.17 0.65 -9.84
N ILE A 340 10.00 1.26 -10.11
CA ILE A 340 8.73 0.75 -9.60
C ILE A 340 8.22 -0.36 -10.52
N TRP A 341 7.85 -1.48 -9.90
CA TRP A 341 7.24 -2.62 -10.55
C TRP A 341 5.83 -2.87 -10.05
N LEU A 342 4.99 -3.40 -10.94
CA LEU A 342 3.60 -3.74 -10.66
C LEU A 342 3.32 -5.20 -11.01
N ALA A 343 2.43 -5.83 -10.25
CA ALA A 343 1.72 -7.04 -10.64
C ALA A 343 0.26 -6.92 -10.22
N TRP A 344 -0.65 -7.47 -11.01
CA TRP A 344 -2.08 -7.50 -10.70
C TRP A 344 -2.62 -8.92 -10.70
N LYS A 345 -3.62 -9.15 -9.86
CA LYS A 345 -4.22 -10.47 -9.72
C LYS A 345 -5.16 -10.77 -10.86
N THR A 346 -4.91 -11.89 -11.56
CA THR A 346 -5.75 -12.44 -12.63
C THR A 346 -6.41 -13.73 -12.17
N LYS A 347 -7.32 -14.25 -13.00
CA LYS A 347 -7.93 -15.58 -12.76
C LYS A 347 -6.90 -16.72 -12.80
N ARG A 348 -5.74 -16.52 -13.45
CA ARG A 348 -4.69 -17.53 -13.63
C ARG A 348 -3.56 -17.41 -12.61
N GLY A 349 -3.57 -16.40 -11.76
CA GLY A 349 -2.49 -16.08 -10.82
C GLY A 349 -2.11 -14.60 -10.89
N TRP A 350 -0.87 -14.26 -10.56
CA TRP A 350 -0.33 -12.94 -10.76
C TRP A 350 0.02 -12.72 -12.24
N SER A 351 -0.10 -11.49 -12.74
CA SER A 351 0.37 -11.09 -14.07
C SER A 351 1.90 -11.21 -14.17
N ALA A 352 2.44 -11.15 -15.39
CA ALA A 352 3.83 -10.76 -15.57
C ALA A 352 4.06 -9.39 -14.95
N ASN A 353 5.29 -9.14 -14.46
CA ASN A 353 5.62 -7.86 -13.87
C ASN A 353 5.72 -6.76 -14.92
N PHE A 354 5.29 -5.57 -14.56
CA PHE A 354 5.23 -4.42 -15.45
C PHE A 354 5.87 -3.21 -14.77
N ALA A 355 6.85 -2.59 -15.43
CA ALA A 355 7.46 -1.33 -14.99
C ALA A 355 6.73 -0.15 -15.64
N PRO A 356 6.02 0.71 -14.88
CA PRO A 356 5.36 1.89 -15.44
C PRO A 356 6.37 2.85 -16.06
N PRO A 357 6.25 3.25 -17.33
CA PRO A 357 7.25 4.13 -17.97
C PRO A 357 7.55 5.44 -17.22
N PRO A 358 6.57 6.12 -16.57
CA PRO A 358 6.89 7.32 -15.79
C PRO A 358 7.67 7.06 -14.51
N ALA A 359 7.67 5.82 -13.99
CA ALA A 359 8.32 5.40 -12.75
C ALA A 359 9.39 4.32 -12.99
N SER A 360 9.97 4.28 -14.20
CA SER A 360 11.06 3.41 -14.60
C SER A 360 11.95 4.19 -15.57
N ASN A 361 13.11 4.62 -15.10
CA ASN A 361 14.06 5.42 -15.87
C ASN A 361 15.44 5.36 -15.19
N ASN A 362 16.43 6.09 -15.68
CA ASN A 362 17.79 6.11 -15.18
C ASN A 362 18.02 6.88 -13.85
N ARG A 363 16.95 7.15 -13.09
CA ARG A 363 17.01 7.69 -11.72
C ARG A 363 16.63 6.59 -10.75
N GLN A 364 16.63 6.88 -9.44
CA GLN A 364 16.11 5.97 -8.42
C GLN A 364 14.63 6.26 -8.20
N GLN A 365 13.78 5.26 -8.36
CA GLN A 365 12.37 5.29 -8.03
C GLN A 365 12.10 4.26 -6.93
N THR A 366 11.65 4.73 -5.77
CA THR A 366 11.47 3.90 -4.57
C THR A 366 10.19 4.24 -3.81
N ASN A 367 9.85 3.43 -2.83
CA ASN A 367 8.75 3.66 -1.90
C ASN A 367 7.41 3.94 -2.60
N PRO A 368 6.89 3.03 -3.43
CA PRO A 368 5.60 3.23 -4.07
C PRO A 368 4.46 3.24 -3.07
N ALA A 369 3.45 4.07 -3.32
CA ALA A 369 2.14 3.95 -2.70
C ALA A 369 1.07 4.03 -3.79
N ILE A 370 0.03 3.19 -3.67
CA ILE A 370 -0.98 3.05 -4.72
C ILE A 370 -2.40 3.12 -4.16
N SER A 371 -3.32 3.58 -5.00
CA SER A 371 -4.76 3.57 -4.75
C SER A 371 -5.50 3.30 -6.05
N LEU A 372 -6.57 2.51 -5.99
CA LEU A 372 -7.50 2.34 -7.10
C LEU A 372 -8.72 3.24 -6.88
N ASP A 373 -9.16 3.91 -7.92
CA ASP A 373 -10.44 4.63 -7.90
C ASP A 373 -11.61 3.69 -8.27
N THR A 374 -12.82 4.22 -8.25
CA THR A 374 -14.05 3.47 -8.56
C THR A 374 -14.17 3.08 -10.04
N GLN A 375 -13.35 3.65 -10.91
CA GLN A 375 -13.30 3.34 -12.35
C GLN A 375 -12.21 2.31 -12.68
N GLY A 376 -11.41 1.90 -11.68
CA GLY A 376 -10.28 0.99 -11.86
C GLY A 376 -9.00 1.69 -12.31
N ASN A 377 -8.94 3.03 -12.32
CA ASN A 377 -7.68 3.72 -12.58
C ASN A 377 -6.74 3.56 -11.40
N LEU A 378 -5.47 3.29 -11.69
CA LEU A 378 -4.41 3.17 -10.71
C LEU A 378 -3.75 4.53 -10.50
N HIS A 379 -3.79 5.03 -9.28
CA HIS A 379 -3.05 6.20 -8.85
C HIS A 379 -1.78 5.75 -8.14
N LEU A 380 -0.63 6.05 -8.73
CA LEU A 380 0.68 5.68 -8.25
C LEU A 380 1.45 6.93 -7.81
N VAL A 381 2.00 6.91 -6.60
CA VAL A 381 3.01 7.86 -6.13
C VAL A 381 4.27 7.10 -5.75
N TRP A 382 5.43 7.75 -5.91
CA TRP A 382 6.73 7.20 -5.56
C TRP A 382 7.70 8.32 -5.18
N LEU A 383 8.80 7.93 -4.58
CA LEU A 383 9.94 8.82 -4.34
C LEU A 383 10.90 8.72 -5.52
N GLU A 384 11.21 9.82 -6.18
CA GLU A 384 12.22 9.88 -7.24
C GLU A 384 13.44 10.65 -6.75
N GLN A 385 14.65 10.09 -6.94
CA GLN A 385 15.92 10.67 -6.62
C GLN A 385 16.84 10.60 -7.84
N GLU A 386 17.68 11.61 -8.04
CA GLU A 386 18.67 11.58 -9.12
C GLU A 386 19.75 10.52 -8.88
N THR A 387 20.17 10.39 -7.62
CA THR A 387 21.05 9.34 -7.09
C THR A 387 20.57 8.98 -5.69
N GLU A 388 21.05 7.87 -5.11
CA GLU A 388 20.71 7.44 -3.74
C GLU A 388 20.91 8.51 -2.66
N ASN A 389 21.84 9.42 -2.85
CA ASN A 389 22.17 10.47 -1.89
C ASN A 389 21.57 11.85 -2.24
N SER A 390 20.83 11.96 -3.34
CA SER A 390 20.18 13.21 -3.71
C SER A 390 18.82 13.37 -3.02
N PRO A 391 18.32 14.61 -2.87
CA PRO A 391 16.99 14.85 -2.32
C PRO A 391 15.92 14.11 -3.09
N GLY A 392 15.08 13.36 -2.35
CA GLY A 392 13.92 12.69 -2.90
C GLY A 392 12.78 13.66 -3.20
N ARG A 393 12.00 13.37 -4.25
CA ARG A 393 10.79 14.10 -4.63
C ARG A 393 9.63 13.15 -4.80
N VAL A 394 8.49 13.51 -4.23
CA VAL A 394 7.27 12.72 -4.41
C VAL A 394 6.67 13.03 -5.78
N MET A 395 6.61 11.99 -6.61
CA MET A 395 6.07 12.01 -7.96
C MET A 395 4.76 11.23 -8.01
N TYR A 396 3.94 11.50 -9.03
CA TYR A 396 2.65 10.87 -9.26
C TYR A 396 2.43 10.62 -10.75
N ALA A 397 1.78 9.49 -11.07
CA ALA A 397 1.19 9.21 -12.38
C ALA A 397 -0.12 8.42 -12.21
N MET A 398 -1.02 8.51 -13.18
CA MET A 398 -2.23 7.72 -13.26
C MET A 398 -2.09 6.68 -14.38
N GLY A 399 -2.47 5.44 -14.10
CA GLY A 399 -2.52 4.34 -15.05
C GLY A 399 -3.95 3.89 -15.32
N GLN A 400 -4.24 3.55 -16.57
CA GLN A 400 -5.49 2.93 -16.99
C GLN A 400 -5.21 1.52 -17.50
N HIS A 401 -5.96 0.54 -17.00
CA HIS A 401 -5.84 -0.84 -17.45
C HIS A 401 -6.53 -1.02 -18.80
N GLN A 402 -5.79 -1.49 -19.78
CA GLN A 402 -6.33 -1.87 -21.10
C GLN A 402 -6.66 -3.36 -21.06
N SER A 403 -7.92 -3.70 -20.80
CA SER A 403 -8.38 -5.08 -20.90
C SER A 403 -8.84 -5.40 -22.34
N ASP A 404 -8.62 -6.63 -22.80
CA ASP A 404 -8.97 -7.15 -24.13
C ASP A 404 -10.48 -7.12 -24.51
N SER A 405 -11.33 -6.41 -23.78
CA SER A 405 -12.78 -6.39 -23.95
C SER A 405 -13.34 -5.22 -24.78
N GLN A 406 -12.55 -4.55 -25.59
CA GLN A 406 -13.14 -3.68 -26.64
C GLN A 406 -13.54 -4.52 -27.86
N PRO A 407 -14.84 -4.53 -28.23
CA PRO A 407 -15.23 -5.14 -29.52
C PRO A 407 -14.57 -4.35 -30.64
N LEU A 408 -13.89 -5.07 -31.52
CA LEU A 408 -13.37 -4.52 -32.79
C LEU A 408 -14.46 -3.65 -33.42
N SER A 409 -14.23 -2.35 -33.52
CA SER A 409 -15.07 -1.47 -34.33
C SER A 409 -15.07 -2.02 -35.76
N ALA A 410 -16.25 -2.36 -36.25
CA ALA A 410 -16.42 -2.87 -37.62
C ALA A 410 -15.73 -1.92 -38.60
N ALA A 411 -14.82 -2.49 -39.41
CA ALA A 411 -14.20 -1.74 -40.50
C ALA A 411 -15.29 -1.14 -41.39
N PRO A 412 -15.13 0.10 -41.88
CA PRO A 412 -16.10 0.67 -42.80
C PRO A 412 -16.14 -0.16 -44.08
N SER A 413 -17.32 -0.67 -44.41
CA SER A 413 -17.57 -1.37 -45.68
C SER A 413 -17.25 -0.42 -46.83
N ALA A 414 -16.23 -0.77 -47.61
CA ALA A 414 -15.95 -0.11 -48.88
C ALA A 414 -17.16 -0.32 -49.83
N LYS A 415 -17.70 0.81 -50.29
CA LYS A 415 -18.60 0.85 -51.42
C LYS A 415 -17.84 0.91 -52.74
#